data_7803149316e9cda110878728b98e2ffe
#
_entry.id   7803149316e9cda110878728b98e2ffe
#
_cell.length_a   1.000
_cell.length_b   1.000
_cell.length_c   1.000
_cell.angle_alpha   90.00
_cell.angle_beta   90.00
_cell.angle_gamma   90.00
#
_symmetry.space_group_name_H-M   'P 1'
#
loop_
_entity.id
_entity.type
_entity.pdbx_description
1 polymer ?
#
loop_
_entity_poly.entity_id
_entity_poly.type
_entity_poly.pdbx_seq_one_letter_code
_entity_poly.pdbx_strand_id
1 'polypeptide(L)'
;MNKLKYFLAIIGCMIFFTGVSVSADKKVDIVGKSAIVVDEETGDVLYEKDPQLKEFPASITKIMTALVVLDHKQLTDTVEFSAEGLYSIESGSSAAYIEPGEKMTVEQSLYVMMLHSANDVAHGLAYDVGGNLEGFAKLMNEKAESLGCTNTHFVNASGLHDDNHYTTASDMAKIAKAAYQNEELRKIMGTVRYELPATNKKKEARVWINGNRMIQEGSQYYYEPCLGGKTGYTITAGGTLVTFAKIKGRVLECVVLKSTNSASAYEDSTKLYEYVKEHTDFSTFEEKATQGTTSVTKASTQNQENEEIIYKKQERTLFQKVFFVVKICCILLLVLCIGVILRIIYVQRENAKRRRRRMQKRKQRETENRKKKK
;
A
#
# COMPACT_ATOMS: atom_id res chain seq x y z
N MET A 1 -46.40 18.21 26.50
CA MET A 1 -46.53 18.17 25.04
C MET A 1 -45.31 18.75 24.30
N ASN A 2 -44.66 19.81 24.77
CA ASN A 2 -43.54 20.45 24.03
C ASN A 2 -42.24 19.63 23.98
N LYS A 3 -41.91 18.84 24.99
CA LYS A 3 -40.66 18.02 25.02
C LYS A 3 -40.65 16.88 23.99
N LEU A 4 -41.82 16.35 23.62
CA LEU A 4 -41.97 15.29 22.61
C LEU A 4 -41.79 15.84 21.19
N LYS A 5 -42.18 17.09 20.93
CA LYS A 5 -41.98 17.76 19.61
C LYS A 5 -40.52 18.06 19.32
N TYR A 6 -39.73 18.46 20.32
CA TYR A 6 -38.27 18.66 20.15
C TYR A 6 -37.53 17.35 19.97
N PHE A 7 -37.96 16.28 20.63
CA PHE A 7 -37.36 14.94 20.46
C PHE A 7 -37.62 14.37 19.07
N LEU A 8 -38.80 14.56 18.49
CA LEU A 8 -39.13 14.16 17.12
C LEU A 8 -38.44 15.03 16.06
N ALA A 9 -38.19 16.32 16.33
CA ALA A 9 -37.42 17.19 15.44
C ALA A 9 -35.95 16.81 15.38
N ILE A 10 -35.34 16.38 16.50
CA ILE A 10 -33.94 15.91 16.54
C ILE A 10 -33.79 14.57 15.80
N ILE A 11 -34.75 13.66 15.91
CA ILE A 11 -34.77 12.39 15.16
C ILE A 11 -34.97 12.66 13.66
N GLY A 12 -35.82 13.62 13.28
CA GLY A 12 -36.02 14.03 11.89
C GLY A 12 -34.76 14.59 11.22
N CYS A 13 -33.97 15.37 11.96
CA CYS A 13 -32.65 15.85 11.46
C CYS A 13 -31.58 14.76 11.32
N MET A 14 -31.64 13.68 12.12
CA MET A 14 -30.71 12.55 12.00
C MET A 14 -31.01 11.62 10.81
N ILE A 15 -32.24 11.61 10.32
CA ILE A 15 -32.64 10.71 9.21
C ILE A 15 -32.29 11.31 7.83
N PHE A 16 -32.05 12.64 7.74
CA PHE A 16 -31.67 13.28 6.46
C PHE A 16 -30.20 13.12 6.04
N PHE A 17 -29.36 12.46 6.85
CA PHE A 17 -27.94 12.27 6.55
C PHE A 17 -27.55 10.87 6.07
N THR A 18 -28.50 10.01 5.74
CA THR A 18 -28.23 8.63 5.26
C THR A 18 -28.56 8.42 3.78
N GLY A 19 -28.42 9.44 2.97
CA GLY A 19 -28.63 9.38 1.52
C GLY A 19 -27.34 9.33 0.69
N VAL A 20 -26.23 8.78 1.20
CA VAL A 20 -25.14 8.31 0.35
C VAL A 20 -25.52 6.90 -0.06
N SER A 21 -26.14 6.77 -1.22
CA SER A 21 -26.19 5.50 -1.94
C SER A 21 -24.73 5.11 -2.22
N VAL A 22 -24.13 4.32 -1.32
CA VAL A 22 -22.97 3.52 -1.69
C VAL A 22 -23.52 2.55 -2.73
N SER A 23 -23.32 2.88 -4.00
CA SER A 23 -23.38 1.89 -5.06
C SER A 23 -22.51 0.74 -4.57
N ALA A 24 -23.09 -0.45 -4.42
CA ALA A 24 -22.30 -1.64 -4.16
C ALA A 24 -21.50 -1.89 -5.42
N ASP A 25 -20.31 -1.25 -5.51
CA ASP A 25 -19.34 -1.50 -6.55
C ASP A 25 -19.12 -3.01 -6.57
N LYS A 26 -19.30 -3.61 -7.72
CA LYS A 26 -19.03 -5.03 -7.94
C LYS A 26 -17.55 -5.24 -7.62
N LYS A 27 -17.27 -5.63 -6.39
CA LYS A 27 -15.91 -5.84 -5.89
C LYS A 27 -15.22 -6.84 -6.82
N VAL A 28 -14.14 -6.43 -7.49
CA VAL A 28 -13.37 -7.34 -8.34
C VAL A 28 -12.84 -8.50 -7.49
N ASP A 29 -13.04 -9.72 -7.94
CA ASP A 29 -12.59 -10.92 -7.24
C ASP A 29 -11.14 -11.24 -7.63
N ILE A 30 -10.23 -10.94 -6.70
CA ILE A 30 -8.81 -11.26 -6.79
C ILE A 30 -8.38 -12.20 -5.66
N VAL A 31 -7.42 -13.06 -5.98
CA VAL A 31 -6.86 -14.05 -5.05
C VAL A 31 -5.90 -13.40 -4.05
N GLY A 32 -5.16 -12.38 -4.47
CA GLY A 32 -4.25 -11.61 -3.62
C GLY A 32 -4.96 -11.09 -2.37
N LYS A 33 -4.32 -11.19 -1.21
CA LYS A 33 -4.89 -10.72 0.06
C LYS A 33 -4.87 -9.22 0.18
N SER A 34 -3.82 -8.57 -0.35
CA SER A 34 -3.66 -7.13 -0.33
C SER A 34 -3.32 -6.64 -1.73
N ALA A 35 -3.94 -5.55 -2.17
CA ALA A 35 -3.66 -4.93 -3.46
C ALA A 35 -3.99 -3.44 -3.46
N ILE A 36 -3.35 -2.70 -4.38
CA ILE A 36 -3.64 -1.30 -4.65
C ILE A 36 -3.39 -0.99 -6.13
N VAL A 37 -4.21 -0.11 -6.70
CA VAL A 37 -3.95 0.50 -8.01
C VAL A 37 -3.91 2.01 -7.82
N VAL A 38 -2.84 2.64 -8.30
CA VAL A 38 -2.57 4.07 -8.14
C VAL A 38 -2.30 4.70 -9.50
N ASP A 39 -2.79 5.89 -9.72
CA ASP A 39 -2.39 6.73 -10.86
C ASP A 39 -1.04 7.38 -10.56
N GLU A 40 -0.05 7.15 -11.41
CA GLU A 40 1.33 7.63 -11.22
C GLU A 40 1.46 9.14 -11.25
N GLU A 41 0.64 9.82 -12.04
CA GLU A 41 0.74 11.26 -12.21
C GLU A 41 0.06 12.01 -11.05
N THR A 42 -1.17 11.61 -10.68
CA THR A 42 -1.92 12.30 -9.62
C THR A 42 -1.67 11.72 -8.23
N GLY A 43 -1.27 10.43 -8.13
CA GLY A 43 -1.19 9.70 -6.88
C GLY A 43 -2.56 9.28 -6.33
N ASP A 44 -3.63 9.43 -7.12
CA ASP A 44 -4.97 9.02 -6.72
C ASP A 44 -5.05 7.49 -6.65
N VAL A 45 -5.63 6.96 -5.56
CA VAL A 45 -5.90 5.53 -5.41
C VAL A 45 -7.18 5.20 -6.16
N LEU A 46 -7.08 4.34 -7.18
CA LEU A 46 -8.19 3.95 -8.04
C LEU A 46 -8.84 2.63 -7.61
N TYR A 47 -8.10 1.80 -6.89
CA TYR A 47 -8.57 0.57 -6.27
C TYR A 47 -7.72 0.23 -5.05
N GLU A 48 -8.33 -0.34 -4.02
CA GLU A 48 -7.62 -0.90 -2.88
C GLU A 48 -8.34 -2.09 -2.26
N LYS A 49 -7.56 -3.06 -1.78
CA LYS A 49 -7.99 -4.20 -0.98
C LYS A 49 -6.99 -4.40 0.13
N ASP A 50 -7.41 -4.17 1.37
CA ASP A 50 -6.57 -4.32 2.56
C ASP A 50 -5.15 -3.73 2.41
N PRO A 51 -5.00 -2.46 1.91
CA PRO A 51 -3.71 -1.92 1.45
C PRO A 51 -2.70 -1.72 2.56
N GLN A 52 -3.11 -1.75 3.82
CA GLN A 52 -2.25 -1.62 5.01
C GLN A 52 -1.91 -2.97 5.66
N LEU A 53 -2.40 -4.09 5.10
CA LEU A 53 -2.08 -5.42 5.61
C LEU A 53 -0.59 -5.70 5.40
N LYS A 54 0.11 -6.04 6.49
CA LYS A 54 1.53 -6.44 6.41
C LYS A 54 1.65 -7.81 5.78
N GLU A 55 2.42 -7.90 4.71
CA GLU A 55 2.71 -9.14 3.99
C GLU A 55 4.19 -9.20 3.63
N PHE A 56 4.68 -10.40 3.36
CA PHE A 56 6.07 -10.60 2.94
C PHE A 56 6.22 -10.22 1.47
N PRO A 57 7.18 -9.32 1.13
CA PRO A 57 7.32 -8.81 -0.24
C PRO A 57 7.94 -9.83 -1.21
N ALA A 58 8.69 -10.81 -0.73
CA ALA A 58 9.55 -11.62 -1.59
C ALA A 58 10.43 -10.71 -2.49
N SER A 59 10.73 -11.13 -3.72
CA SER A 59 11.69 -10.43 -4.60
C SER A 59 11.25 -9.07 -5.15
N ILE A 60 10.04 -8.58 -4.86
CA ILE A 60 9.73 -7.17 -5.14
C ILE A 60 10.54 -6.22 -4.24
N THR A 61 11.13 -6.71 -3.15
CA THR A 61 12.17 -6.05 -2.34
C THR A 61 13.29 -5.45 -3.20
N LYS A 62 13.65 -6.11 -4.31
CA LYS A 62 14.75 -5.66 -5.19
C LYS A 62 14.50 -4.31 -5.86
N ILE A 63 13.26 -3.83 -5.86
CA ILE A 63 12.92 -2.46 -6.27
C ILE A 63 13.58 -1.47 -5.28
N MET A 64 13.43 -1.71 -3.97
CA MET A 64 14.09 -0.89 -2.94
C MET A 64 15.61 -1.03 -3.01
N THR A 65 16.12 -2.24 -3.22
CA THR A 65 17.56 -2.49 -3.40
C THR A 65 18.12 -1.66 -4.54
N ALA A 66 17.45 -1.64 -5.69
CA ALA A 66 17.88 -0.85 -6.84
C ALA A 66 17.85 0.67 -6.56
N LEU A 67 16.84 1.17 -5.86
CA LEU A 67 16.77 2.58 -5.44
C LEU A 67 17.96 2.96 -4.54
N VAL A 68 18.24 2.15 -3.52
CA VAL A 68 19.34 2.42 -2.59
C VAL A 68 20.69 2.36 -3.31
N VAL A 69 20.89 1.40 -4.23
CA VAL A 69 22.12 1.34 -5.02
C VAL A 69 22.30 2.62 -5.84
N LEU A 70 21.25 3.11 -6.50
CA LEU A 70 21.33 4.34 -7.32
C LEU A 70 21.44 5.63 -6.49
N ASP A 71 21.05 5.63 -5.23
CA ASP A 71 21.32 6.75 -4.33
C ASP A 71 22.82 6.88 -3.97
N HIS A 72 23.63 5.79 -4.11
CA HIS A 72 25.00 5.72 -3.66
C HIS A 72 26.03 5.51 -4.77
N LYS A 73 25.61 5.07 -5.95
CA LYS A 73 26.49 4.69 -7.07
C LYS A 73 25.98 5.27 -8.39
N GLN A 74 26.94 5.51 -9.29
CA GLN A 74 26.64 5.83 -10.68
C GLN A 74 26.49 4.54 -11.50
N LEU A 75 25.71 4.56 -12.57
CA LEU A 75 25.51 3.39 -13.44
C LEU A 75 26.81 2.82 -14.02
N THR A 76 27.80 3.69 -14.25
CA THR A 76 29.11 3.36 -14.81
C THR A 76 30.12 2.85 -13.79
N ASP A 77 29.82 2.96 -12.49
CA ASP A 77 30.70 2.46 -11.44
C ASP A 77 30.86 0.95 -11.55
N THR A 78 32.05 0.46 -11.27
CA THR A 78 32.34 -0.97 -11.28
C THR A 78 32.12 -1.57 -9.91
N VAL A 79 31.33 -2.63 -9.86
CA VAL A 79 31.13 -3.51 -8.71
C VAL A 79 32.06 -4.73 -8.88
N GLU A 80 32.88 -5.02 -7.89
CA GLU A 80 33.64 -6.26 -7.77
C GLU A 80 32.97 -7.16 -6.73
N PHE A 81 32.43 -8.28 -7.18
CA PHE A 81 31.62 -9.15 -6.33
C PHE A 81 32.50 -9.96 -5.37
N SER A 82 32.35 -9.74 -4.06
CA SER A 82 33.06 -10.49 -3.04
C SER A 82 32.45 -11.88 -2.80
N ALA A 83 33.26 -12.82 -2.31
CA ALA A 83 32.76 -14.15 -1.95
C ALA A 83 31.72 -14.07 -0.81
N GLU A 84 31.93 -13.17 0.15
CA GLU A 84 31.03 -12.95 1.28
C GLU A 84 29.62 -12.55 0.82
N GLY A 85 29.53 -11.59 -0.11
CA GLY A 85 28.26 -11.14 -0.67
C GLY A 85 27.56 -12.25 -1.45
N LEU A 86 28.31 -12.92 -2.36
CA LEU A 86 27.73 -13.94 -3.26
C LEU A 86 27.25 -15.20 -2.54
N TYR A 87 27.95 -15.65 -1.50
CA TYR A 87 27.63 -16.89 -0.80
C TYR A 87 26.72 -16.70 0.42
N SER A 88 26.27 -15.49 0.68
CA SER A 88 25.33 -15.20 1.75
C SER A 88 23.86 -15.56 1.42
N ILE A 89 23.59 -16.08 0.22
CA ILE A 89 22.24 -16.49 -0.22
C ILE A 89 21.93 -17.94 0.17
N GLU A 90 20.63 -18.24 0.33
CA GLU A 90 20.17 -19.60 0.55
C GLU A 90 20.35 -20.49 -0.69
N SER A 91 20.77 -21.73 -0.46
CA SER A 91 20.89 -22.72 -1.52
C SER A 91 19.57 -22.99 -2.22
N GLY A 92 19.57 -23.01 -3.54
CA GLY A 92 18.37 -23.23 -4.35
C GLY A 92 17.53 -21.97 -4.58
N SER A 93 17.93 -20.82 -4.03
CA SER A 93 17.30 -19.54 -4.34
C SER A 93 17.74 -19.02 -5.72
N SER A 94 17.01 -18.05 -6.30
CA SER A 94 17.35 -17.49 -7.62
C SER A 94 18.75 -16.86 -7.63
N ALA A 95 19.63 -17.29 -8.51
CA ALA A 95 21.00 -16.78 -8.61
C ALA A 95 21.45 -16.68 -10.06
N ALA A 96 22.28 -15.70 -10.36
CA ALA A 96 22.96 -15.53 -11.65
C ALA A 96 24.29 -16.29 -11.72
N TYR A 97 24.71 -16.90 -10.62
CA TYR A 97 25.96 -17.63 -10.47
C TYR A 97 27.18 -16.79 -10.83
N ILE A 98 27.23 -15.57 -10.30
CA ILE A 98 28.37 -14.66 -10.39
C ILE A 98 29.53 -15.27 -9.62
N GLU A 99 30.75 -15.16 -10.17
CA GLU A 99 31.96 -15.69 -9.52
C GLU A 99 32.65 -14.63 -8.64
N PRO A 100 33.28 -15.05 -7.52
CA PRO A 100 34.05 -14.12 -6.69
C PRO A 100 35.14 -13.39 -7.51
N GLY A 101 35.17 -12.06 -7.33
CA GLY A 101 36.06 -11.18 -8.12
C GLY A 101 35.57 -10.89 -9.54
N GLU A 102 34.36 -11.33 -9.91
CA GLU A 102 33.75 -10.89 -11.17
C GLU A 102 33.40 -9.41 -11.08
N LYS A 103 33.61 -8.68 -12.16
CA LYS A 103 33.38 -7.23 -12.26
C LYS A 103 32.30 -6.95 -13.27
N MET A 104 31.32 -6.19 -12.84
CA MET A 104 30.25 -5.66 -13.68
C MET A 104 30.00 -4.19 -13.34
N THR A 105 29.45 -3.41 -14.27
CA THR A 105 28.98 -2.07 -13.93
C THR A 105 27.74 -2.17 -13.05
N VAL A 106 27.39 -1.09 -12.35
CA VAL A 106 26.14 -0.99 -11.60
C VAL A 106 24.95 -1.22 -12.53
N GLU A 107 24.95 -0.62 -13.73
CA GLU A 107 23.89 -0.83 -14.73
C GLU A 107 23.74 -2.32 -15.07
N GLN A 108 24.84 -3.01 -15.40
CA GLN A 108 24.83 -4.44 -15.70
C GLN A 108 24.29 -5.27 -14.55
N SER A 109 24.70 -4.93 -13.33
CA SER A 109 24.28 -5.62 -12.10
C SER A 109 22.79 -5.43 -11.84
N LEU A 110 22.27 -4.21 -12.04
CA LEU A 110 20.84 -3.91 -11.91
C LEU A 110 20.00 -4.67 -12.94
N TYR A 111 20.43 -4.76 -14.21
CA TYR A 111 19.74 -5.58 -15.21
C TYR A 111 19.67 -7.04 -14.79
N VAL A 112 20.78 -7.64 -14.40
CA VAL A 112 20.81 -9.05 -13.96
C VAL A 112 19.94 -9.27 -12.72
N MET A 113 20.06 -8.39 -11.71
CA MET A 113 19.28 -8.47 -10.49
C MET A 113 17.77 -8.35 -10.75
N MET A 114 17.36 -7.39 -11.55
CA MET A 114 15.95 -7.11 -11.76
C MET A 114 15.27 -8.12 -12.69
N LEU A 115 15.91 -8.46 -13.83
CA LEU A 115 15.31 -9.36 -14.82
C LEU A 115 15.27 -10.80 -14.31
N HIS A 116 16.41 -11.32 -13.84
CA HIS A 116 16.54 -12.70 -13.37
C HIS A 116 16.15 -12.88 -11.90
N SER A 117 15.92 -11.78 -11.20
CA SER A 117 15.69 -11.82 -9.75
C SER A 117 16.87 -12.39 -8.95
N ALA A 118 18.10 -12.18 -9.41
CA ALA A 118 19.32 -12.77 -8.88
C ALA A 118 19.62 -12.30 -7.45
N ASN A 119 19.58 -13.24 -6.48
CA ASN A 119 19.81 -12.94 -5.07
C ASN A 119 21.30 -12.71 -4.78
N ASP A 120 22.18 -13.47 -5.43
CA ASP A 120 23.65 -13.29 -5.36
C ASP A 120 24.06 -11.88 -5.79
N VAL A 121 23.48 -11.37 -6.88
CA VAL A 121 23.75 -10.00 -7.33
C VAL A 121 23.19 -8.98 -6.35
N ALA A 122 21.98 -9.19 -5.82
CA ALA A 122 21.39 -8.29 -4.82
C ALA A 122 22.24 -8.20 -3.55
N HIS A 123 22.70 -9.33 -3.03
CA HIS A 123 23.58 -9.36 -1.88
C HIS A 123 24.99 -8.81 -2.18
N GLY A 124 25.53 -9.09 -3.37
CA GLY A 124 26.80 -8.52 -3.79
C GLY A 124 26.77 -6.98 -3.86
N LEU A 125 25.70 -6.42 -4.43
CA LEU A 125 25.46 -4.97 -4.42
C LEU A 125 25.28 -4.42 -2.99
N ALA A 126 24.59 -5.17 -2.12
CA ALA A 126 24.43 -4.78 -0.73
C ALA A 126 25.75 -4.73 0.03
N TYR A 127 26.67 -5.66 -0.22
CA TYR A 127 28.02 -5.62 0.35
C TYR A 127 28.86 -4.46 -0.20
N ASP A 128 28.74 -4.18 -1.50
CA ASP A 128 29.50 -3.09 -2.13
C ASP A 128 29.06 -1.70 -1.65
N VAL A 129 27.75 -1.50 -1.38
CA VAL A 129 27.20 -0.22 -0.94
C VAL A 129 27.13 -0.10 0.57
N GLY A 130 26.67 -1.15 1.28
CA GLY A 130 26.44 -1.13 2.73
C GLY A 130 27.59 -1.70 3.56
N GLY A 131 28.63 -2.25 2.93
CA GLY A 131 29.73 -2.95 3.58
C GLY A 131 29.38 -4.36 4.09
N ASN A 132 28.10 -4.61 4.37
CA ASN A 132 27.49 -5.89 4.72
C ASN A 132 25.98 -5.82 4.58
N LEU A 133 25.27 -6.96 4.77
CA LEU A 133 23.80 -7.02 4.62
C LEU A 133 23.07 -6.15 5.64
N GLU A 134 23.53 -6.09 6.89
CA GLU A 134 22.91 -5.29 7.94
C GLU A 134 23.04 -3.78 7.65
N GLY A 135 24.24 -3.33 7.26
CA GLY A 135 24.47 -1.95 6.85
C GLY A 135 23.61 -1.54 5.67
N PHE A 136 23.43 -2.43 4.69
CA PHE A 136 22.56 -2.16 3.56
C PHE A 136 21.08 -2.17 3.95
N ALA A 137 20.63 -3.10 4.80
CA ALA A 137 19.26 -3.12 5.31
C ALA A 137 18.92 -1.82 6.07
N LYS A 138 19.87 -1.26 6.81
CA LYS A 138 19.71 0.06 7.44
C LYS A 138 19.43 1.14 6.40
N LEU A 139 20.22 1.21 5.32
CA LEU A 139 19.99 2.17 4.22
C LEU A 139 18.63 1.96 3.55
N MET A 140 18.18 0.71 3.38
CA MET A 140 16.85 0.41 2.84
C MET A 140 15.74 0.95 3.75
N ASN A 141 15.87 0.81 5.06
CA ASN A 141 14.87 1.29 6.01
C ASN A 141 14.87 2.82 6.11
N GLU A 142 16.03 3.48 6.06
CA GLU A 142 16.15 4.94 5.97
C GLU A 142 15.49 5.47 4.69
N LYS A 143 15.70 4.79 3.55
CA LYS A 143 15.02 5.12 2.29
C LYS A 143 13.52 4.93 2.40
N ALA A 144 13.03 3.83 2.99
CA ALA A 144 11.62 3.57 3.21
C ALA A 144 10.96 4.67 4.06
N GLU A 145 11.62 5.08 5.16
CA GLU A 145 11.17 6.19 5.99
C GLU A 145 11.08 7.51 5.19
N SER A 146 12.10 7.82 4.39
CA SER A 146 12.13 9.02 3.55
C SER A 146 11.01 9.06 2.51
N LEU A 147 10.54 7.89 2.05
CA LEU A 147 9.40 7.74 1.14
C LEU A 147 8.05 7.74 1.89
N GLY A 148 8.06 7.86 3.23
CA GLY A 148 6.86 7.83 4.05
C GLY A 148 6.25 6.44 4.20
N CYS A 149 7.06 5.39 4.11
CA CYS A 149 6.64 4.01 4.37
C CYS A 149 6.64 3.76 5.89
N THR A 150 5.46 3.61 6.49
CA THR A 150 5.31 3.49 7.95
C THR A 150 5.09 2.06 8.43
N ASN A 151 4.80 1.15 7.51
CA ASN A 151 4.50 -0.26 7.78
C ASN A 151 5.40 -1.20 6.97
N THR A 152 6.65 -0.79 6.72
CA THR A 152 7.64 -1.55 5.96
C THR A 152 8.91 -1.70 6.77
N HIS A 153 9.52 -2.88 6.73
CA HIS A 153 10.82 -3.13 7.31
C HIS A 153 11.58 -4.15 6.48
N PHE A 154 12.83 -3.81 6.13
CA PHE A 154 13.73 -4.65 5.35
C PHE A 154 14.85 -5.18 6.23
N VAL A 155 15.20 -6.47 6.07
CA VAL A 155 16.35 -7.10 6.74
C VAL A 155 17.38 -7.67 5.76
N ASN A 156 17.03 -7.75 4.47
CA ASN A 156 17.95 -8.19 3.42
C ASN A 156 17.62 -7.52 2.07
N ALA A 157 18.58 -7.59 1.14
CA ALA A 157 18.46 -6.96 -0.17
C ALA A 157 17.68 -7.77 -1.21
N SER A 158 17.38 -9.03 -0.94
CA SER A 158 16.83 -9.98 -1.93
C SER A 158 15.32 -10.23 -1.79
N GLY A 159 14.78 -10.08 -0.57
CA GLY A 159 13.42 -10.46 -0.21
C GLY A 159 13.29 -11.94 0.15
N LEU A 160 14.39 -12.62 0.45
CA LEU A 160 14.37 -13.92 1.11
C LEU A 160 13.64 -13.80 2.44
N HIS A 161 12.94 -14.87 2.83
CA HIS A 161 12.03 -14.83 3.95
C HIS A 161 12.73 -14.56 5.29
N ASP A 162 12.18 -13.62 6.03
CA ASP A 162 12.45 -13.35 7.43
C ASP A 162 11.16 -12.77 8.05
N ASP A 163 10.83 -13.13 9.27
CA ASP A 163 9.59 -12.67 9.92
C ASP A 163 9.54 -11.15 10.12
N ASN A 164 10.71 -10.50 10.18
CA ASN A 164 10.84 -9.05 10.29
C ASN A 164 10.95 -8.35 8.93
N HIS A 165 10.90 -9.08 7.80
CA HIS A 165 10.98 -8.54 6.45
C HIS A 165 9.59 -8.42 5.84
N TYR A 166 8.93 -7.28 6.01
CA TYR A 166 7.54 -7.09 5.60
C TYR A 166 7.32 -5.71 4.96
N THR A 167 6.23 -5.62 4.22
CA THR A 167 5.71 -4.39 3.62
C THR A 167 4.18 -4.41 3.59
N THR A 168 3.58 -3.36 3.06
CA THR A 168 2.15 -3.27 2.73
C THR A 168 1.98 -2.89 1.26
N ALA A 169 0.82 -3.13 0.65
CA ALA A 169 0.57 -2.70 -0.72
C ALA A 169 0.68 -1.17 -0.86
N SER A 170 0.21 -0.43 0.14
CA SER A 170 0.31 1.04 0.17
C SER A 170 1.75 1.55 0.25
N ASP A 171 2.61 0.93 1.07
CA ASP A 171 4.00 1.35 1.18
C ASP A 171 4.81 0.90 -0.04
N MET A 172 4.52 -0.31 -0.55
CA MET A 172 5.18 -0.81 -1.76
C MET A 172 4.85 0.06 -2.98
N ALA A 173 3.64 0.62 -3.06
CA ALA A 173 3.28 1.58 -4.09
C ALA A 173 4.14 2.86 -4.03
N LYS A 174 4.41 3.40 -2.85
CA LYS A 174 5.33 4.56 -2.72
C LYS A 174 6.75 4.24 -3.20
N ILE A 175 7.23 3.03 -2.87
CA ILE A 175 8.54 2.55 -3.29
C ILE A 175 8.59 2.36 -4.81
N ALA A 176 7.55 1.76 -5.37
CA ALA A 176 7.46 1.49 -6.80
C ALA A 176 7.30 2.79 -7.60
N LYS A 177 6.53 3.76 -7.11
CA LYS A 177 6.45 5.10 -7.69
C LYS A 177 7.81 5.77 -7.76
N ALA A 178 8.59 5.75 -6.68
CA ALA A 178 9.95 6.31 -6.68
C ALA A 178 10.85 5.62 -7.72
N ALA A 179 10.72 4.31 -7.88
CA ALA A 179 11.46 3.55 -8.89
C ALA A 179 11.00 3.87 -10.33
N TYR A 180 9.70 4.05 -10.55
CA TYR A 180 9.16 4.40 -11.86
C TYR A 180 9.57 5.83 -12.30
N GLN A 181 9.66 6.76 -11.36
CA GLN A 181 10.15 8.12 -11.61
C GLN A 181 11.63 8.17 -11.98
N ASN A 182 12.42 7.17 -11.55
CA ASN A 182 13.79 7.00 -11.99
C ASN A 182 13.80 6.40 -13.42
N GLU A 183 14.30 7.16 -14.39
CA GLU A 183 14.27 6.79 -15.81
C GLU A 183 14.98 5.46 -16.09
N GLU A 184 16.14 5.24 -15.45
CA GLU A 184 16.93 4.03 -15.64
C GLU A 184 16.23 2.80 -15.04
N LEU A 185 15.67 2.91 -13.84
CA LEU A 185 14.91 1.79 -13.26
C LEU A 185 13.64 1.49 -14.06
N ARG A 186 12.96 2.51 -14.53
CA ARG A 186 11.80 2.33 -15.42
C ARG A 186 12.18 1.55 -16.68
N LYS A 187 13.30 1.93 -17.33
CA LYS A 187 13.84 1.23 -18.50
C LYS A 187 14.19 -0.23 -18.16
N ILE A 188 14.90 -0.47 -17.07
CA ILE A 188 15.29 -1.81 -16.64
C ILE A 188 14.06 -2.67 -16.37
N MET A 189 13.06 -2.17 -15.62
CA MET A 189 11.82 -2.90 -15.30
C MET A 189 10.99 -3.25 -16.55
N GLY A 190 11.05 -2.43 -17.61
CA GLY A 190 10.37 -2.65 -18.90
C GLY A 190 11.17 -3.49 -19.90
N THR A 191 12.42 -3.81 -19.62
CA THR A 191 13.28 -4.57 -20.55
C THR A 191 12.93 -6.05 -20.51
N VAL A 192 12.58 -6.64 -21.65
CA VAL A 192 12.20 -8.06 -21.77
C VAL A 192 13.44 -8.96 -21.76
N ARG A 193 14.50 -8.57 -22.48
CA ARG A 193 15.72 -9.37 -22.66
C ARG A 193 16.96 -8.46 -22.53
N TYR A 194 17.91 -8.91 -21.76
CA TYR A 194 19.20 -8.25 -21.61
C TYR A 194 20.34 -9.22 -21.90
N GLU A 195 21.33 -8.78 -22.64
CA GLU A 195 22.55 -9.52 -22.93
C GLU A 195 23.72 -8.88 -22.17
N LEU A 196 24.16 -9.57 -21.12
CA LEU A 196 25.36 -9.19 -20.37
C LEU A 196 26.58 -9.58 -21.19
N PRO A 197 27.45 -8.63 -21.59
CA PRO A 197 28.66 -8.93 -22.33
C PRO A 197 29.63 -9.78 -21.50
N ALA A 198 30.71 -10.24 -22.15
CA ALA A 198 31.82 -10.91 -21.45
C ALA A 198 32.31 -10.05 -20.27
N THR A 199 32.68 -10.73 -19.18
CA THR A 199 33.29 -10.12 -18.00
C THR A 199 34.74 -10.57 -17.83
N ASN A 200 35.40 -10.08 -16.78
CA ASN A 200 36.75 -10.54 -16.45
C ASN A 200 36.80 -12.03 -16.04
N LYS A 201 35.66 -12.66 -15.71
CA LYS A 201 35.57 -14.09 -15.33
C LYS A 201 34.91 -14.95 -16.40
N LYS A 202 33.98 -14.40 -17.18
CA LYS A 202 33.20 -15.11 -18.20
C LYS A 202 33.55 -14.55 -19.58
N LYS A 203 34.04 -15.41 -20.48
CA LYS A 203 34.42 -15.03 -21.86
C LYS A 203 33.21 -14.89 -22.78
N GLU A 204 32.10 -15.55 -22.43
CA GLU A 204 30.89 -15.57 -23.25
C GLU A 204 29.82 -14.61 -22.66
N ALA A 205 29.05 -13.98 -23.54
CA ALA A 205 27.90 -13.20 -23.15
C ALA A 205 26.82 -14.11 -22.53
N ARG A 206 26.09 -13.58 -21.59
CA ARG A 206 24.98 -14.28 -20.91
C ARG A 206 23.66 -13.52 -21.12
N VAL A 207 22.61 -14.26 -21.40
CA VAL A 207 21.28 -13.67 -21.68
C VAL A 207 20.35 -13.87 -20.50
N TRP A 208 19.71 -12.79 -20.13
CA TRP A 208 18.70 -12.77 -19.06
C TRP A 208 17.36 -12.32 -19.61
N ILE A 209 16.32 -13.08 -19.26
CA ILE A 209 14.93 -12.78 -19.63
C ILE A 209 14.21 -12.27 -18.37
N ASN A 210 13.41 -11.23 -18.54
CA ASN A 210 12.61 -10.65 -17.45
C ASN A 210 11.61 -11.68 -16.91
N GLY A 211 11.60 -11.86 -15.58
CA GLY A 211 10.64 -12.73 -14.91
C GLY A 211 9.20 -12.26 -15.01
N ASN A 212 8.94 -10.99 -15.34
CA ASN A 212 7.59 -10.48 -15.56
C ASN A 212 7.03 -10.94 -16.91
N ARG A 213 6.15 -11.93 -16.88
CA ARG A 213 5.53 -12.49 -18.09
C ARG A 213 4.47 -11.60 -18.72
N MET A 214 4.02 -10.55 -18.05
CA MET A 214 3.03 -9.62 -18.62
C MET A 214 3.60 -8.76 -19.75
N ILE A 215 4.94 -8.62 -19.86
CA ILE A 215 5.62 -7.89 -20.93
C ILE A 215 6.21 -8.82 -22.01
N GLN A 216 6.03 -10.14 -21.91
CA GLN A 216 6.61 -11.10 -22.84
C GLN A 216 5.56 -11.51 -23.89
N GLU A 217 5.70 -11.05 -25.12
CA GLU A 217 4.88 -11.50 -26.23
C GLU A 217 4.93 -13.03 -26.36
N GLY A 218 3.77 -13.67 -26.52
CA GLY A 218 3.65 -15.12 -26.56
C GLY A 218 3.51 -15.81 -25.21
N SER A 219 3.66 -15.08 -24.09
CA SER A 219 3.23 -15.58 -22.77
C SER A 219 1.69 -15.58 -22.68
N GLN A 220 1.13 -16.61 -22.03
CA GLN A 220 -0.31 -16.62 -21.71
C GLN A 220 -0.74 -15.48 -20.76
N TYR A 221 0.20 -14.82 -20.08
CA TYR A 221 -0.03 -13.68 -19.20
C TYR A 221 0.30 -12.34 -19.85
N TYR A 222 0.65 -12.34 -21.14
CA TYR A 222 0.95 -11.11 -21.87
C TYR A 222 -0.23 -10.13 -21.77
N TYR A 223 0.07 -8.91 -21.37
CA TYR A 223 -0.89 -7.83 -21.27
C TYR A 223 -0.31 -6.60 -21.99
N GLU A 224 -0.80 -6.33 -23.19
CA GLU A 224 -0.25 -5.31 -24.09
C GLU A 224 -0.02 -3.96 -23.42
N PRO A 225 -0.92 -3.45 -22.55
CA PRO A 225 -0.69 -2.17 -21.85
C PRO A 225 0.42 -2.21 -20.80
N CYS A 226 0.92 -3.39 -20.41
CA CYS A 226 1.93 -3.52 -19.35
C CYS A 226 3.27 -2.95 -19.80
N LEU A 227 3.83 -2.02 -19.01
CA LEU A 227 5.10 -1.33 -19.27
C LEU A 227 6.29 -1.98 -18.57
N GLY A 228 6.05 -2.89 -17.62
CA GLY A 228 7.11 -3.50 -16.85
C GLY A 228 6.73 -3.74 -15.39
N GLY A 229 7.75 -3.99 -14.58
CA GLY A 229 7.57 -4.20 -13.13
C GLY A 229 8.52 -5.24 -12.54
N LYS A 230 8.15 -5.79 -11.37
CA LYS A 230 8.95 -6.80 -10.67
C LYS A 230 8.06 -7.87 -10.05
N THR A 231 8.42 -9.12 -10.24
CA THR A 231 7.78 -10.30 -9.64
C THR A 231 8.48 -10.72 -8.36
N GLY A 232 7.73 -11.37 -7.46
CA GLY A 232 8.28 -12.04 -6.31
C GLY A 232 7.51 -13.31 -5.99
N TYR A 233 8.20 -14.28 -5.43
CA TYR A 233 7.63 -15.51 -4.91
C TYR A 233 8.51 -16.13 -3.84
N THR A 234 7.92 -16.50 -2.72
CA THR A 234 8.43 -17.49 -1.78
C THR A 234 7.25 -18.33 -1.32
N ILE A 235 7.51 -19.49 -0.71
CA ILE A 235 6.42 -20.33 -0.15
C ILE A 235 5.60 -19.53 0.85
N THR A 236 6.26 -18.75 1.72
CA THR A 236 5.61 -17.95 2.75
C THR A 236 4.90 -16.72 2.18
N ALA A 237 5.51 -16.00 1.25
CA ALA A 237 4.92 -14.79 0.65
C ALA A 237 3.78 -15.10 -0.32
N GLY A 238 3.78 -16.28 -0.96
CA GLY A 238 2.97 -16.50 -2.14
C GLY A 238 3.46 -15.67 -3.33
N GLY A 239 2.59 -15.44 -4.32
CA GLY A 239 2.87 -14.55 -5.44
C GLY A 239 2.77 -13.08 -5.02
N THR A 240 3.78 -12.28 -5.35
CA THR A 240 3.81 -10.83 -5.21
C THR A 240 4.18 -10.19 -6.54
N LEU A 241 3.60 -9.04 -6.86
CA LEU A 241 3.80 -8.41 -8.14
C LEU A 241 3.64 -6.90 -8.03
N VAL A 242 4.57 -6.17 -8.59
CA VAL A 242 4.46 -4.74 -8.89
C VAL A 242 4.50 -4.60 -10.40
N THR A 243 3.51 -3.93 -10.99
CA THR A 243 3.46 -3.66 -12.43
C THR A 243 3.03 -2.24 -12.70
N PHE A 244 3.39 -1.76 -13.88
CA PHE A 244 2.96 -0.49 -14.44
C PHE A 244 2.28 -0.77 -15.79
N ALA A 245 1.16 -0.10 -16.07
CA ALA A 245 0.46 -0.26 -17.33
C ALA A 245 -0.08 1.09 -17.83
N LYS A 246 -0.14 1.26 -19.16
CA LYS A 246 -0.72 2.46 -19.78
C LYS A 246 -2.20 2.21 -20.11
N ILE A 247 -3.10 2.75 -19.28
CA ILE A 247 -4.55 2.59 -19.37
C ILE A 247 -5.19 3.94 -19.70
N LYS A 248 -5.93 4.02 -20.80
CA LYS A 248 -6.61 5.27 -21.23
C LYS A 248 -5.66 6.49 -21.25
N GLY A 249 -4.44 6.29 -21.72
CA GLY A 249 -3.41 7.34 -21.80
C GLY A 249 -2.64 7.60 -20.51
N ARG A 250 -3.09 7.09 -19.38
CA ARG A 250 -2.50 7.26 -18.03
C ARG A 250 -1.62 6.07 -17.66
N VAL A 251 -0.56 6.31 -16.90
CA VAL A 251 0.24 5.24 -16.33
C VAL A 251 -0.32 4.90 -14.95
N LEU A 252 -0.74 3.66 -14.79
CA LEU A 252 -1.24 3.12 -13.55
C LEU A 252 -0.23 2.14 -12.97
N GLU A 253 0.02 2.23 -11.68
CA GLU A 253 0.76 1.27 -10.90
C GLU A 253 -0.21 0.28 -10.24
N CYS A 254 0.13 -1.01 -10.25
CA CYS A 254 -0.59 -2.05 -9.54
C CYS A 254 0.36 -2.85 -8.66
N VAL A 255 0.04 -2.95 -7.37
CA VAL A 255 0.72 -3.81 -6.41
C VAL A 255 -0.23 -4.90 -5.96
N VAL A 256 0.19 -6.16 -6.05
CA VAL A 256 -0.53 -7.33 -5.55
C VAL A 256 0.38 -8.11 -4.61
N LEU A 257 -0.12 -8.39 -3.40
CA LEU A 257 0.59 -9.15 -2.38
C LEU A 257 -0.18 -10.39 -1.97
N LYS A 258 0.55 -11.46 -1.66
CA LYS A 258 -0.01 -12.69 -1.12
C LYS A 258 -1.06 -13.35 -2.02
N SER A 259 -0.83 -13.38 -3.33
CA SER A 259 -1.56 -14.28 -4.22
C SER A 259 -1.11 -15.73 -4.00
N THR A 260 -1.91 -16.71 -4.45
CA THR A 260 -1.58 -18.13 -4.27
C THR A 260 -0.21 -18.49 -4.87
N ASN A 261 0.10 -17.93 -6.04
CA ASN A 261 1.36 -18.12 -6.76
C ASN A 261 1.58 -16.99 -7.76
N SER A 262 2.68 -17.02 -8.51
CA SER A 262 3.00 -16.00 -9.50
C SER A 262 1.96 -15.90 -10.62
N ALA A 263 1.37 -17.02 -11.04
CA ALA A 263 0.32 -17.01 -12.09
C ALA A 263 -0.90 -16.23 -11.63
N SER A 264 -1.38 -16.51 -10.41
CA SER A 264 -2.51 -15.79 -9.82
C SER A 264 -2.21 -14.29 -9.65
N ALA A 265 -0.96 -13.90 -9.35
CA ALA A 265 -0.60 -12.48 -9.24
C ALA A 265 -0.69 -11.74 -10.60
N TYR A 266 -0.33 -12.40 -11.72
CA TYR A 266 -0.53 -11.83 -13.06
C TYR A 266 -2.01 -11.67 -13.39
N GLU A 267 -2.82 -12.71 -13.11
CA GLU A 267 -4.28 -12.68 -13.34
C GLU A 267 -4.95 -11.59 -12.50
N ASP A 268 -4.56 -11.46 -11.22
CA ASP A 268 -5.06 -10.42 -10.32
C ASP A 268 -4.74 -9.03 -10.87
N SER A 269 -3.48 -8.78 -11.29
CA SER A 269 -3.06 -7.50 -11.85
C SER A 269 -3.84 -7.15 -13.12
N THR A 270 -4.03 -8.12 -14.02
CA THR A 270 -4.84 -7.92 -15.24
C THR A 270 -6.29 -7.59 -14.90
N LYS A 271 -6.93 -8.34 -13.98
CA LYS A 271 -8.30 -8.07 -13.51
C LYS A 271 -8.43 -6.67 -12.90
N LEU A 272 -7.45 -6.25 -12.13
CA LEU A 272 -7.44 -4.92 -11.49
C LEU A 272 -7.32 -3.80 -12.52
N TYR A 273 -6.45 -3.93 -13.52
CA TYR A 273 -6.35 -2.95 -14.60
C TYR A 273 -7.63 -2.86 -15.43
N GLU A 274 -8.23 -3.99 -15.81
CA GLU A 274 -9.49 -3.98 -16.54
C GLU A 274 -10.65 -3.42 -15.69
N TYR A 275 -10.71 -3.77 -14.40
CA TYR A 275 -11.69 -3.21 -13.47
C TYR A 275 -11.58 -1.68 -13.40
N VAL A 276 -10.39 -1.14 -13.18
CA VAL A 276 -10.16 0.30 -13.08
C VAL A 276 -10.46 0.98 -14.42
N LYS A 277 -10.08 0.38 -15.54
CA LYS A 277 -10.37 0.87 -16.89
C LYS A 277 -11.87 1.02 -17.17
N GLU A 278 -12.71 0.15 -16.59
CA GLU A 278 -14.16 0.16 -16.76
C GLU A 278 -14.89 1.06 -15.76
N HIS A 279 -14.36 1.23 -14.56
CA HIS A 279 -15.05 1.88 -13.43
C HIS A 279 -14.49 3.26 -13.05
N THR A 280 -13.38 3.70 -13.67
CA THR A 280 -12.80 5.03 -13.43
C THR A 280 -13.15 5.99 -14.55
N ASP A 281 -13.67 7.16 -14.21
CA ASP A 281 -13.86 8.25 -15.16
C ASP A 281 -12.54 8.98 -15.41
N PHE A 282 -11.84 8.58 -16.46
CA PHE A 282 -10.56 9.17 -16.84
C PHE A 282 -10.69 10.58 -17.45
N SER A 283 -11.88 11.04 -17.84
CA SER A 283 -12.08 12.38 -18.40
C SER A 283 -11.80 13.50 -17.40
N THR A 284 -12.05 13.22 -16.13
CA THR A 284 -11.79 14.17 -15.02
C THR A 284 -10.30 14.47 -14.80
N PHE A 285 -9.41 13.60 -15.29
CA PHE A 285 -7.96 13.78 -15.20
C PHE A 285 -7.40 14.69 -16.31
N GLU A 286 -8.03 14.72 -17.48
CA GLU A 286 -7.63 15.58 -18.61
C GLU A 286 -7.84 17.07 -18.30
N GLU A 287 -8.89 17.43 -17.55
CA GLU A 287 -9.13 18.80 -17.10
C GLU A 287 -8.06 19.31 -16.13
N LYS A 288 -7.54 18.46 -15.25
CA LYS A 288 -6.46 18.81 -14.32
C LYS A 288 -5.12 19.02 -15.05
N ALA A 289 -4.83 18.24 -16.08
CA ALA A 289 -3.60 18.34 -16.87
C ALA A 289 -3.59 19.61 -17.76
N THR A 290 -4.74 20.01 -18.33
CA THR A 290 -4.84 21.21 -19.18
C THR A 290 -4.72 22.51 -18.38
N GLN A 291 -5.10 22.51 -17.10
CA GLN A 291 -4.89 23.65 -16.19
C GLN A 291 -3.43 23.80 -15.75
N GLY A 292 -2.63 22.73 -15.79
CA GLY A 292 -1.18 22.75 -15.46
C GLY A 292 -0.29 23.27 -16.59
N THR A 293 -0.71 23.18 -17.86
CA THR A 293 0.16 23.47 -19.02
C THR A 293 0.12 24.94 -19.45
N THR A 294 -0.80 25.76 -18.91
CA THR A 294 -0.90 27.21 -19.27
C THR A 294 0.03 28.12 -18.44
N SER A 295 0.86 27.58 -17.55
CA SER A 295 1.69 28.34 -16.60
C SER A 295 3.20 28.35 -16.87
N VAL A 296 3.69 27.93 -18.04
CA VAL A 296 5.14 27.96 -18.35
C VAL A 296 5.60 29.29 -18.98
N THR A 297 4.83 30.35 -18.85
CA THR A 297 5.30 31.67 -19.30
C THR A 297 5.04 32.72 -18.23
N LYS A 298 5.80 32.72 -17.14
CA LYS A 298 6.17 33.92 -16.34
C LYS A 298 6.97 33.50 -15.08
N ALA A 299 8.27 33.51 -15.22
CA ALA A 299 9.22 33.18 -14.14
C ALA A 299 9.49 34.34 -13.17
N SER A 300 8.51 35.19 -12.85
CA SER A 300 8.69 36.29 -11.90
C SER A 300 7.58 36.48 -10.85
N THR A 301 6.57 35.59 -10.79
CA THR A 301 5.49 35.66 -9.79
C THR A 301 5.47 34.44 -8.86
N GLN A 302 6.45 33.54 -8.96
CA GLN A 302 6.42 32.16 -8.43
C GLN A 302 6.68 32.05 -6.92
N ASN A 303 7.21 33.09 -6.25
CA ASN A 303 7.46 33.02 -4.81
C ASN A 303 6.21 33.30 -3.96
N GLN A 304 5.26 34.10 -4.45
CA GLN A 304 4.03 34.38 -3.71
C GLN A 304 2.97 33.29 -3.86
N GLU A 305 2.87 32.61 -5.02
CA GLU A 305 1.93 31.51 -5.22
C GLU A 305 2.33 30.22 -4.45
N ASN A 306 3.62 29.93 -4.32
CA ASN A 306 4.09 28.78 -3.54
C ASN A 306 3.79 28.90 -2.04
N GLU A 307 3.86 30.10 -1.47
CA GLU A 307 3.46 30.33 -0.08
C GLU A 307 1.94 30.17 0.11
N GLU A 308 1.13 30.57 -0.85
CA GLU A 308 -0.32 30.43 -0.79
C GLU A 308 -0.79 28.97 -0.95
N ILE A 309 -0.10 28.17 -1.78
CA ILE A 309 -0.36 26.73 -1.95
C ILE A 309 0.04 25.95 -0.68
N ILE A 310 1.16 26.28 -0.07
CA ILE A 310 1.61 25.68 1.19
C ILE A 310 0.63 26.03 2.32
N TYR A 311 0.16 27.26 2.38
CA TYR A 311 -0.84 27.73 3.36
C TYR A 311 -2.18 27.01 3.19
N LYS A 312 -2.72 26.88 1.97
CA LYS A 312 -3.96 26.15 1.68
C LYS A 312 -3.85 24.65 1.97
N LYS A 313 -2.68 24.03 1.75
CA LYS A 313 -2.43 22.64 2.09
C LYS A 313 -2.39 22.42 3.61
N GLN A 314 -1.83 23.37 4.34
CA GLN A 314 -1.76 23.36 5.80
C GLN A 314 -3.14 23.57 6.44
N GLU A 315 -3.98 24.45 5.88
CA GLU A 315 -5.37 24.62 6.30
C GLU A 315 -6.24 23.37 6.06
N ARG A 316 -6.11 22.69 4.91
CA ARG A 316 -6.82 21.43 4.65
C ARG A 316 -6.46 20.34 5.67
N THR A 317 -5.18 20.22 6.01
CA THR A 317 -4.70 19.24 7.00
C THR A 317 -5.20 19.59 8.41
N LEU A 318 -5.24 20.88 8.75
CA LEU A 318 -5.79 21.34 10.03
C LEU A 318 -7.30 21.11 10.09
N PHE A 319 -8.04 21.41 9.02
CA PHE A 319 -9.48 21.18 8.93
C PHE A 319 -9.83 19.70 9.08
N GLN A 320 -9.08 18.79 8.45
CA GLN A 320 -9.27 17.35 8.60
C GLN A 320 -9.02 16.88 10.04
N LYS A 321 -7.98 17.38 10.70
CA LYS A 321 -7.70 17.08 12.12
C LYS A 321 -8.81 17.59 13.04
N VAL A 322 -9.29 18.81 12.82
CA VAL A 322 -10.40 19.40 13.59
C VAL A 322 -11.68 18.60 13.38
N PHE A 323 -11.99 18.22 12.14
CA PHE A 323 -13.17 17.42 11.82
C PHE A 323 -13.12 16.04 12.49
N PHE A 324 -11.95 15.40 12.54
CA PHE A 324 -11.75 14.12 13.23
C PHE A 324 -11.98 14.24 14.74
N VAL A 325 -11.46 15.30 15.38
CA VAL A 325 -11.67 15.58 16.81
C VAL A 325 -13.15 15.83 17.11
N VAL A 326 -13.84 16.63 16.29
CA VAL A 326 -15.29 16.89 16.42
C VAL A 326 -16.08 15.58 16.32
N LYS A 327 -15.74 14.71 15.37
CA LYS A 327 -16.38 13.39 15.21
C LYS A 327 -16.23 12.53 16.47
N ILE A 328 -15.05 12.49 17.07
CA ILE A 328 -14.81 11.76 18.32
C ILE A 328 -15.64 12.35 19.47
N CYS A 329 -15.68 13.68 19.60
CA CYS A 329 -16.48 14.35 20.63
C CYS A 329 -17.97 14.04 20.48
N CYS A 330 -18.51 14.01 19.27
CA CYS A 330 -19.91 13.63 19.01
C CYS A 330 -20.20 12.19 19.43
N ILE A 331 -19.30 11.25 19.14
CA ILE A 331 -19.46 9.83 19.56
C ILE A 331 -19.46 9.72 21.08
N LEU A 332 -18.55 10.42 21.77
CA LEU A 332 -18.48 10.40 23.23
C LEU A 332 -19.75 10.98 23.87
N LEU A 333 -20.30 12.08 23.31
CA LEU A 333 -21.57 12.66 23.76
C LEU A 333 -22.73 11.67 23.56
N LEU A 334 -22.77 10.96 22.45
CA LEU A 334 -23.80 9.96 22.17
C LEU A 334 -23.75 8.82 23.20
N VAL A 335 -22.57 8.31 23.52
CA VAL A 335 -22.37 7.26 24.54
C VAL A 335 -22.82 7.76 25.92
N LEU A 336 -22.53 9.00 26.25
CA LEU A 336 -22.94 9.61 27.52
C LEU A 336 -24.45 9.78 27.60
N CYS A 337 -25.12 10.20 26.53
CA CYS A 337 -26.57 10.28 26.44
C CYS A 337 -27.24 8.91 26.61
N ILE A 338 -26.69 7.86 25.95
CA ILE A 338 -27.21 6.49 26.13
C ILE A 338 -27.06 6.04 27.58
N GLY A 339 -25.91 6.32 28.21
CA GLY A 339 -25.69 6.00 29.63
C GLY A 339 -26.71 6.67 30.57
N VAL A 340 -26.99 7.94 30.31
CA VAL A 340 -28.03 8.68 31.08
C VAL A 340 -29.44 8.09 30.90
N ILE A 341 -29.80 7.75 29.65
CA ILE A 341 -31.09 7.11 29.35
C ILE A 341 -31.23 5.77 30.06
N LEU A 342 -30.17 4.92 29.98
CA LEU A 342 -30.18 3.62 30.67
C LEU A 342 -30.32 3.77 32.18
N ARG A 343 -29.65 4.78 32.77
CA ARG A 343 -29.77 5.09 34.21
C ARG A 343 -31.18 5.53 34.58
N ILE A 344 -31.81 6.36 33.76
CA ILE A 344 -33.22 6.79 33.99
C ILE A 344 -34.16 5.58 33.96
N ILE A 345 -34.01 4.70 32.95
CA ILE A 345 -34.79 3.47 32.82
C ILE A 345 -34.58 2.56 34.05
N TYR A 346 -33.32 2.39 34.48
CA TYR A 346 -33.02 1.60 35.66
C TYR A 346 -33.69 2.15 36.93
N VAL A 347 -33.58 3.46 37.19
CA VAL A 347 -34.21 4.12 38.35
C VAL A 347 -35.73 4.00 38.30
N GLN A 348 -36.34 4.16 37.13
CA GLN A 348 -37.80 3.99 36.98
C GLN A 348 -38.25 2.55 37.29
N ARG A 349 -37.50 1.55 36.79
CA ARG A 349 -37.80 0.13 37.09
C ARG A 349 -37.68 -0.18 38.58
N GLU A 350 -36.68 0.36 39.26
CA GLU A 350 -36.47 0.14 40.68
C GLU A 350 -37.55 0.83 41.52
N ASN A 351 -37.94 2.06 41.14
CA ASN A 351 -39.06 2.75 41.78
C ASN A 351 -40.38 2.01 41.58
N ALA A 352 -40.62 1.43 40.40
CA ALA A 352 -41.80 0.62 40.15
C ALA A 352 -41.83 -0.66 41.01
N LYS A 353 -40.68 -1.33 41.19
CA LYS A 353 -40.55 -2.48 42.11
C LYS A 353 -40.83 -2.07 43.57
N ARG A 354 -40.31 -0.93 44.03
CA ARG A 354 -40.56 -0.40 45.39
C ARG A 354 -42.04 -0.07 45.61
N ARG A 355 -42.72 0.51 44.61
CA ARG A 355 -44.18 0.78 44.67
C ARG A 355 -44.98 -0.53 44.76
N ARG A 356 -44.66 -1.55 43.95
CA ARG A 356 -45.33 -2.87 44.02
C ARG A 356 -45.14 -3.53 45.39
N ARG A 357 -43.94 -3.52 45.97
CA ARG A 357 -43.69 -4.06 47.33
C ARG A 357 -44.47 -3.30 48.40
N ARG A 358 -44.60 -1.97 48.32
CA ARG A 358 -45.40 -1.17 49.26
C ARG A 358 -46.89 -1.51 49.14
N MET A 359 -47.41 -1.69 47.94
CA MET A 359 -48.79 -2.08 47.69
C MET A 359 -49.11 -3.49 48.24
N GLN A 360 -48.20 -4.44 48.06
CA GLN A 360 -48.36 -5.79 48.62
C GLN A 360 -48.38 -5.77 50.15
N LYS A 361 -47.46 -5.04 50.79
CA LYS A 361 -47.45 -4.90 52.25
C LYS A 361 -48.74 -4.23 52.77
N ARG A 362 -49.29 -3.27 52.06
CA ARG A 362 -50.56 -2.60 52.42
C ARG A 362 -51.72 -3.57 52.32
N LYS A 363 -51.80 -4.37 51.24
CA LYS A 363 -52.84 -5.41 51.10
C LYS A 363 -52.75 -6.49 52.20
N GLN A 364 -51.55 -6.91 52.58
CA GLN A 364 -51.30 -7.89 53.64
C GLN A 364 -51.81 -7.33 54.98
N ARG A 365 -51.50 -6.06 55.38
CA ARG A 365 -51.92 -5.43 56.56
C ARG A 365 -53.47 -5.25 56.62
N GLU A 366 -54.12 -4.91 55.50
CA GLU A 366 -55.57 -4.82 55.41
C GLU A 366 -56.19 -6.20 55.58
N THR A 367 -55.64 -7.25 55.07
CA THR A 367 -56.09 -8.64 55.21
C THR A 367 -55.94 -9.13 56.68
N GLU A 368 -54.85 -8.82 57.34
CA GLU A 368 -54.61 -9.12 58.77
C GLU A 368 -55.54 -8.37 59.69
N ASN A 369 -55.78 -7.08 59.37
CA ASN A 369 -56.75 -6.28 60.17
C ASN A 369 -58.23 -6.76 60.02
N ARG A 370 -58.58 -7.29 58.82
CA ARG A 370 -59.90 -7.93 58.63
C ARG A 370 -60.03 -9.24 59.38
N LYS A 371 -58.96 -10.04 59.53
CA LYS A 371 -58.92 -11.29 60.30
C LYS A 371 -59.00 -11.04 61.81
N LYS A 372 -58.48 -9.92 62.30
CA LYS A 372 -58.56 -9.52 63.73
C LYS A 372 -59.91 -8.94 64.15
N LYS A 373 -60.76 -8.56 63.19
CA LYS A 373 -62.11 -7.99 63.47
C LYS A 373 -63.23 -9.03 63.33
N LYS A 374 -62.93 -10.29 62.98
CA LYS A 374 -63.76 -11.48 63.09
C LYS A 374 -63.39 -12.28 64.32
#